data_c887b5699b0a269fdd07856c4253b79d
#
_entry.id   c887b5699b0a269fdd07856c4253b79d
#
_cell.length_a   1.000
_cell.length_b   1.000
_cell.length_c   1.000
_cell.angle_alpha   90.00
_cell.angle_beta   90.00
_cell.angle_gamma   90.00
#
_symmetry.space_group_name_H-M   'P 1'
#
loop_
_entity.id
_entity.type
_entity.pdbx_description
1 polymer ?
#
loop_
_entity_poly.entity_id
_entity_poly.type
_entity_poly.pdbx_seq_one_letter_code
_entity_poly.pdbx_strand_id
1 'polypeptide(L)'
;MAAITYRETKDFTERELERLFLSVGWESGRYPEQLRRGMKNSGVVISAWDGEKLIGLVRGLDDGETVAFLHYLLVYPAYQGRHIGQELMERILEKYRHMLHIKIMPSDPKTVPFYERFGFVAGGNYTAMELNQMQ
;
A
#
# COMPACT_ATOMS: atom_id res chain seq x y z
N MET A 1 12.43 -19.27 11.27
CA MET A 1 11.75 -18.01 10.96
C MET A 1 10.25 -18.25 10.93
N ALA A 2 9.51 -17.34 11.55
CA ALA A 2 8.05 -17.43 11.47
C ALA A 2 7.60 -17.18 10.03
N ALA A 3 6.57 -17.88 9.62
CA ALA A 3 5.96 -17.64 8.32
C ALA A 3 5.19 -16.33 8.34
N ILE A 4 5.28 -15.60 7.25
CA ILE A 4 4.50 -14.37 7.10
C ILE A 4 3.08 -14.74 6.72
N THR A 5 2.10 -14.16 7.40
CA THR A 5 0.69 -14.35 7.07
C THR A 5 0.13 -13.08 6.46
N TYR A 6 -0.94 -13.24 5.68
CA TYR A 6 -1.57 -12.12 4.98
C TYR A 6 -3.04 -12.05 5.39
N ARG A 7 -3.52 -10.83 5.61
CA ARG A 7 -4.91 -10.60 6.03
C ARG A 7 -5.54 -9.53 5.17
N GLU A 8 -6.82 -9.69 4.91
CA GLU A 8 -7.62 -8.64 4.31
C GLU A 8 -8.44 -8.01 5.44
N THR A 9 -7.98 -6.90 5.96
CA THR A 9 -8.64 -6.20 7.05
C THR A 9 -8.43 -4.69 6.90
N LYS A 10 -9.38 -3.93 7.42
CA LYS A 10 -9.26 -2.47 7.47
C LYS A 10 -9.07 -1.98 8.91
N ASP A 11 -8.98 -2.91 9.84
CA ASP A 11 -8.87 -2.59 11.26
C ASP A 11 -7.42 -2.70 11.73
N PHE A 12 -6.86 -1.57 12.11
CA PHE A 12 -5.50 -1.47 12.63
C PHE A 12 -5.52 -0.56 13.84
N THR A 13 -4.58 -0.76 14.75
CA THR A 13 -4.39 0.19 15.84
C THR A 13 -3.56 1.37 15.33
N GLU A 14 -3.71 2.52 15.99
CA GLU A 14 -2.91 3.68 15.64
C GLU A 14 -1.42 3.40 15.77
N ARG A 15 -1.05 2.64 16.82
CA ARG A 15 0.35 2.30 17.06
C ARG A 15 0.93 1.41 15.97
N GLU A 16 0.14 0.45 15.47
CA GLU A 16 0.58 -0.41 14.35
C GLU A 16 0.91 0.42 13.12
N LEU A 17 0.02 1.35 12.78
CA LEU A 17 0.21 2.18 11.60
C LEU A 17 1.36 3.17 11.78
N GLU A 18 1.43 3.82 12.94
CA GLU A 18 2.52 4.75 13.24
C GLU A 18 3.87 4.05 13.12
N ARG A 19 4.01 2.90 13.75
CA ARG A 19 5.27 2.15 13.73
C ARG A 19 5.67 1.75 12.31
N LEU A 20 4.73 1.22 11.54
CA LEU A 20 5.01 0.78 10.18
C LEU A 20 5.39 1.96 9.28
N PHE A 21 4.60 3.02 9.27
CA PHE A 21 4.84 4.16 8.39
C PHE A 21 6.14 4.89 8.72
N LEU A 22 6.40 5.12 10.01
CA LEU A 22 7.63 5.78 10.41
C LEU A 22 8.87 4.90 10.16
N SER A 23 8.70 3.57 10.13
CA SER A 23 9.83 2.68 9.85
C SER A 23 10.42 2.88 8.46
N VAL A 24 9.63 3.36 7.51
CA VAL A 24 10.09 3.67 6.15
C VAL A 24 10.25 5.18 5.92
N GLY A 25 10.15 5.97 6.99
CA GLY A 25 10.35 7.42 6.92
C GLY A 25 9.21 8.19 6.28
N TRP A 26 8.01 7.61 6.24
CA TRP A 26 6.86 8.29 5.64
C TRP A 26 6.16 9.16 6.67
N GLU A 27 6.07 10.45 6.36
CA GLU A 27 5.53 11.45 7.28
C GLU A 27 4.06 11.23 7.64
N SER A 28 3.30 10.53 6.82
CA SER A 28 1.92 10.18 7.17
C SER A 28 1.85 9.44 8.51
N GLY A 29 2.94 8.76 8.91
CA GLY A 29 3.01 8.09 10.21
C GLY A 29 2.91 9.02 11.41
N ARG A 30 3.10 10.33 11.21
CA ARG A 30 2.89 11.32 12.27
C ARG A 30 1.42 11.64 12.50
N TYR A 31 0.52 11.04 11.71
CA TYR A 31 -0.92 11.25 11.78
C TYR A 31 -1.64 9.92 11.94
N PRO A 32 -1.30 9.14 12.99
CA PRO A 32 -1.82 7.76 13.10
C PRO A 32 -3.33 7.67 13.24
N GLU A 33 -3.95 8.68 13.86
CA GLU A 33 -5.40 8.71 13.98
C GLU A 33 -6.08 8.84 12.62
N GLN A 34 -5.57 9.75 11.78
CA GLN A 34 -6.10 9.92 10.42
C GLN A 34 -5.82 8.69 9.56
N LEU A 35 -4.63 8.08 9.70
CA LEU A 35 -4.32 6.84 8.99
C LEU A 35 -5.31 5.73 9.36
N ARG A 36 -5.62 5.59 10.63
CA ARG A 36 -6.54 4.55 11.08
C ARG A 36 -7.93 4.74 10.46
N ARG A 37 -8.43 5.98 10.47
CA ARG A 37 -9.72 6.27 9.84
C ARG A 37 -9.68 6.08 8.33
N GLY A 38 -8.57 6.47 7.70
CA GLY A 38 -8.39 6.29 6.27
C GLY A 38 -8.37 4.83 5.86
N MET A 39 -7.75 3.97 6.65
CA MET A 39 -7.76 2.54 6.37
C MET A 39 -9.18 1.98 6.45
N LYS A 40 -9.96 2.39 7.45
CA LYS A 40 -11.35 1.94 7.57
C LYS A 40 -12.20 2.35 6.37
N ASN A 41 -11.91 3.48 5.78
CA ASN A 41 -12.66 4.01 4.65
C ASN A 41 -12.10 3.58 3.30
N SER A 42 -11.06 2.76 3.28
CA SER A 42 -10.45 2.28 2.03
C SER A 42 -11.32 1.21 1.37
N GLY A 43 -11.11 1.00 0.07
CA GLY A 43 -11.80 -0.05 -0.66
C GLY A 43 -11.29 -1.43 -0.28
N VAL A 44 -9.98 -1.66 -0.43
CA VAL A 44 -9.34 -2.93 -0.08
C VAL A 44 -8.03 -2.62 0.62
N VAL A 45 -7.74 -3.34 1.70
CA VAL A 45 -6.43 -3.29 2.36
C VAL A 45 -5.95 -4.72 2.57
N ILE A 46 -4.76 -5.02 2.04
CA ILE A 46 -4.10 -6.30 2.26
C ILE A 46 -2.90 -6.03 3.16
N SER A 47 -2.72 -6.83 4.20
CA SER A 47 -1.63 -6.62 5.16
C SER A 47 -0.83 -7.89 5.37
N ALA A 48 0.44 -7.70 5.71
CA ALA A 48 1.38 -8.78 5.97
C ALA A 48 1.78 -8.74 7.45
N TRP A 49 1.87 -9.90 8.07
CA TRP A 49 2.06 -10.04 9.51
C TRP A 49 3.11 -11.08 9.84
N ASP A 50 3.95 -10.75 10.81
CA ASP A 50 4.84 -11.70 11.46
C ASP A 50 4.24 -11.94 12.85
N GLY A 51 3.47 -13.04 13.00
CA GLY A 51 2.66 -13.23 14.20
C GLY A 51 1.66 -12.10 14.37
N GLU A 52 1.75 -11.40 15.48
CA GLU A 52 0.88 -10.26 15.77
C GLU A 52 1.47 -8.92 15.32
N LYS A 53 2.63 -8.93 14.69
CA LYS A 53 3.29 -7.71 14.26
C LYS A 53 2.93 -7.38 12.82
N LEU A 54 2.37 -6.19 12.59
CA LEU A 54 2.12 -5.67 11.25
C LEU A 54 3.47 -5.28 10.62
N ILE A 55 3.81 -5.92 9.48
CA ILE A 55 5.11 -5.66 8.84
C ILE A 55 5.00 -5.14 7.42
N GLY A 56 3.80 -5.05 6.87
CA GLY A 56 3.60 -4.47 5.55
C GLY A 56 2.12 -4.35 5.22
N LEU A 57 1.81 -3.48 4.26
CA LEU A 57 0.45 -3.39 3.74
C LEU A 57 0.44 -2.74 2.37
N VAL A 58 -0.68 -2.92 1.67
CA VAL A 58 -1.04 -2.15 0.49
C VAL A 58 -2.50 -1.76 0.61
N ARG A 59 -2.81 -0.50 0.26
CA ARG A 59 -4.14 0.04 0.39
C ARG A 59 -4.65 0.52 -0.95
N GLY A 60 -5.91 0.18 -1.28
CA GLY A 60 -6.58 0.66 -2.48
C GLY A 60 -7.79 1.51 -2.17
N LEU A 61 -7.92 2.60 -2.90
CA LEU A 61 -9.10 3.46 -2.91
C LEU A 61 -9.80 3.22 -4.24
N ASP A 62 -11.11 3.05 -4.23
CA ASP A 62 -11.82 2.70 -5.46
C ASP A 62 -13.27 3.15 -5.44
N ASP A 63 -13.88 3.12 -6.63
CA ASP A 63 -15.32 3.38 -6.78
C ASP A 63 -16.12 2.08 -6.88
N GLY A 64 -15.46 0.94 -6.75
CA GLY A 64 -16.09 -0.38 -6.87
C GLY A 64 -16.22 -0.89 -8.29
N GLU A 65 -16.08 -0.06 -9.31
CA GLU A 65 -16.40 -0.42 -10.68
C GLU A 65 -15.35 -0.05 -11.72
N THR A 66 -14.83 1.17 -11.69
CA THR A 66 -14.08 1.69 -12.82
C THR A 66 -12.61 1.94 -12.55
N VAL A 67 -12.26 2.44 -11.37
CA VAL A 67 -10.89 2.84 -11.07
C VAL A 67 -10.52 2.49 -9.64
N ALA A 68 -9.30 2.00 -9.48
CA ALA A 68 -8.68 1.86 -8.17
C ALA A 68 -7.35 2.62 -8.18
N PHE A 69 -7.06 3.30 -7.07
CA PHE A 69 -5.79 3.95 -6.84
C PHE A 69 -5.09 3.23 -5.71
N LEU A 70 -3.94 2.62 -6.02
CA LEU A 70 -3.13 1.95 -5.00
C LEU A 70 -2.27 3.02 -4.33
N HIS A 71 -2.56 3.25 -3.07
CA HIS A 71 -1.90 4.26 -2.26
C HIS A 71 -1.34 3.58 -1.02
N TYR A 72 -0.08 3.77 -0.74
CA TYR A 72 0.66 3.09 0.32
C TYR A 72 0.87 1.60 0.02
N LEU A 73 2.01 1.30 -0.58
CA LEU A 73 2.61 -0.03 -0.53
C LEU A 73 3.90 0.12 0.25
N LEU A 74 3.99 -0.52 1.40
CA LEU A 74 5.19 -0.40 2.22
C LEU A 74 5.42 -1.70 3.00
N VAL A 75 6.71 -1.97 3.26
CA VAL A 75 7.16 -3.15 4.01
C VAL A 75 8.20 -2.67 5.01
N TYR A 76 8.07 -3.12 6.24
CA TYR A 76 9.03 -2.82 7.32
C TYR A 76 10.44 -3.17 6.84
N PRO A 77 11.45 -2.30 7.04
CA PRO A 77 12.79 -2.50 6.46
C PRO A 77 13.42 -3.86 6.76
N ALA A 78 13.26 -4.37 7.99
CA ALA A 78 13.83 -5.66 8.37
C ALA A 78 13.24 -6.84 7.57
N TYR A 79 12.13 -6.65 6.90
CA TYR A 79 11.45 -7.69 6.14
C TYR A 79 11.54 -7.50 4.63
N GLN A 80 12.18 -6.42 4.18
CA GLN A 80 12.36 -6.19 2.74
C GLN A 80 13.29 -7.23 2.13
N GLY A 81 13.17 -7.44 0.81
CA GLY A 81 13.96 -8.44 0.11
C GLY A 81 13.44 -9.87 0.24
N ARG A 82 12.24 -10.06 0.75
CA ARG A 82 11.64 -11.38 0.98
C ARG A 82 10.35 -11.58 0.19
N HIS A 83 10.18 -10.84 -0.90
CA HIS A 83 9.03 -10.91 -1.82
C HIS A 83 7.68 -10.57 -1.16
N ILE A 84 7.68 -9.88 -0.02
CA ILE A 84 6.43 -9.52 0.66
C ILE A 84 5.67 -8.47 -0.13
N GLY A 85 6.37 -7.45 -0.66
CA GLY A 85 5.73 -6.45 -1.51
C GLY A 85 5.10 -7.07 -2.75
N GLN A 86 5.76 -8.07 -3.33
CA GLN A 86 5.21 -8.78 -4.49
C GLN A 86 3.92 -9.51 -4.13
N GLU A 87 3.91 -10.22 -3.01
CA GLU A 87 2.72 -10.95 -2.57
C GLU A 87 1.55 -10.00 -2.27
N LEU A 88 1.84 -8.87 -1.63
CA LEU A 88 0.82 -7.85 -1.37
C LEU A 88 0.21 -7.35 -2.68
N MET A 89 1.06 -7.04 -3.67
CA MET A 89 0.58 -6.57 -4.97
C MET A 89 -0.25 -7.63 -5.69
N GLU A 90 0.20 -8.87 -5.70
CA GLU A 90 -0.54 -9.95 -6.35
C GLU A 90 -1.94 -10.08 -5.75
N ARG A 91 -2.05 -9.99 -4.43
CA ARG A 91 -3.33 -10.15 -3.74
C ARG A 91 -4.27 -8.99 -4.01
N ILE A 92 -3.78 -7.75 -3.99
CA ILE A 92 -4.68 -6.61 -4.22
C ILE A 92 -5.09 -6.52 -5.69
N LEU A 93 -4.19 -6.85 -6.62
CA LEU A 93 -4.53 -6.85 -8.04
C LEU A 93 -5.58 -7.91 -8.37
N GLU A 94 -5.58 -9.03 -7.67
CA GLU A 94 -6.63 -10.03 -7.84
C GLU A 94 -7.99 -9.47 -7.44
N LYS A 95 -8.04 -8.67 -6.36
CA LYS A 95 -9.28 -8.02 -5.92
C LYS A 95 -9.79 -7.00 -6.94
N TYR A 96 -8.88 -6.37 -7.68
CA TYR A 96 -9.23 -5.30 -8.61
C TYR A 96 -9.23 -5.74 -10.07
N ARG A 97 -9.24 -7.04 -10.33
CA ARG A 97 -9.15 -7.59 -11.68
C ARG A 97 -10.23 -7.08 -12.62
N HIS A 98 -11.39 -6.70 -12.09
CA HIS A 98 -12.53 -6.21 -12.88
C HIS A 98 -12.49 -4.71 -13.18
N MET A 99 -11.56 -3.97 -12.59
CA MET A 99 -11.48 -2.53 -12.78
C MET A 99 -11.02 -2.17 -14.19
N LEU A 100 -11.52 -1.07 -14.72
CA LEU A 100 -11.06 -0.55 -16.01
C LEU A 100 -9.65 0.03 -15.90
N HIS A 101 -9.35 0.68 -14.79
CA HIS A 101 -8.04 1.31 -14.56
C HIS A 101 -7.57 1.05 -13.14
N ILE A 102 -6.29 0.73 -13.02
CA ILE A 102 -5.61 0.69 -11.72
C ILE A 102 -4.44 1.65 -11.83
N LYS A 103 -4.37 2.62 -10.92
CA LYS A 103 -3.35 3.68 -10.96
C LYS A 103 -2.47 3.63 -9.73
N ILE A 104 -1.23 4.06 -9.89
CA ILE A 104 -0.27 4.13 -8.80
C ILE A 104 0.67 5.30 -9.04
N MET A 105 1.15 5.92 -7.95
CA MET A 105 2.14 7.02 -8.01
C MET A 105 3.31 6.66 -7.11
N PRO A 106 4.30 5.92 -7.60
CA PRO A 106 5.47 5.61 -6.79
C PRO A 106 6.21 6.89 -6.41
N SER A 107 6.55 7.01 -5.13
CA SER A 107 7.29 8.18 -4.65
C SER A 107 8.79 8.09 -4.98
N ASP A 108 9.29 6.89 -5.24
CA ASP A 108 10.69 6.65 -5.58
C ASP A 108 10.76 6.07 -6.99
N PRO A 109 11.38 6.81 -7.95
CA PRO A 109 11.50 6.31 -9.32
C PRO A 109 12.20 4.96 -9.44
N LYS A 110 13.03 4.61 -8.46
CA LYS A 110 13.74 3.32 -8.47
C LYS A 110 12.79 2.13 -8.34
N THR A 111 11.56 2.35 -7.87
CA THR A 111 10.58 1.28 -7.71
C THR A 111 9.78 1.04 -8.99
N VAL A 112 9.89 1.88 -10.00
CA VAL A 112 9.14 1.75 -11.25
C VAL A 112 9.30 0.35 -11.86
N PRO A 113 10.53 -0.21 -12.00
CA PRO A 113 10.68 -1.56 -12.56
C PRO A 113 9.92 -2.64 -11.78
N PHE A 114 9.81 -2.49 -10.47
CA PHE A 114 9.02 -3.42 -9.65
C PHE A 114 7.56 -3.41 -10.10
N TYR A 115 6.97 -2.23 -10.29
CA TYR A 115 5.57 -2.12 -10.70
C TYR A 115 5.35 -2.53 -12.15
N GLU A 116 6.33 -2.26 -13.03
CA GLU A 116 6.23 -2.67 -14.43
C GLU A 116 6.08 -4.18 -14.59
N ARG A 117 6.62 -4.96 -13.65
CA ARG A 117 6.48 -6.42 -13.70
C ARG A 117 5.02 -6.87 -13.54
N PHE A 118 4.17 -6.01 -12.98
CA PHE A 118 2.73 -6.29 -12.83
C PHE A 118 1.90 -5.72 -13.97
N GLY A 119 2.54 -5.12 -14.98
CA GLY A 119 1.84 -4.57 -16.13
C GLY A 119 1.59 -3.06 -16.06
N PHE A 120 2.05 -2.39 -15.01
CA PHE A 120 1.94 -0.94 -14.96
C PHE A 120 2.88 -0.32 -16.00
N VAL A 121 2.40 0.74 -16.64
CA VAL A 121 3.16 1.46 -17.67
C VAL A 121 3.42 2.87 -17.16
N ALA A 122 4.68 3.24 -17.06
CA ALA A 122 5.07 4.58 -16.64
C ALA A 122 4.92 5.56 -17.81
N GLY A 123 4.54 6.79 -17.49
CA GLY A 123 4.42 7.85 -18.49
C GLY A 123 3.05 7.84 -19.19
N GLY A 124 3.06 7.83 -20.50
CA GLY A 124 1.82 7.95 -21.28
C GLY A 124 1.36 9.40 -21.31
N ASN A 125 0.06 9.61 -21.32
CA ASN A 125 -0.54 10.94 -21.44
C ASN A 125 -0.89 11.56 -20.08
N TYR A 126 -0.38 11.00 -18.98
CA TYR A 126 -0.71 11.45 -17.64
C TYR A 126 0.49 12.05 -16.94
N THR A 127 0.25 13.11 -16.18
CA THR A 127 1.26 13.70 -15.29
C THR A 127 0.72 13.63 -13.87
N ALA A 128 1.48 13.01 -12.97
CA ALA A 128 1.09 12.96 -11.57
C ALA A 128 1.25 14.34 -10.94
N MET A 129 0.25 14.75 -10.16
CA MET A 129 0.28 16.01 -9.44
C MET A 129 -0.24 15.77 -8.03
N GLU A 130 0.35 16.48 -7.05
CA GLU A 130 -0.06 16.36 -5.66
C GLU A 130 -0.11 17.74 -5.01
N LEU A 131 -1.11 17.94 -4.19
CA LEU A 131 -1.13 19.06 -3.25
C LEU A 131 -1.00 18.47 -1.85
N ASN A 132 0.16 18.63 -1.25
CA ASN A 132 0.43 18.08 0.09
C ASN A 132 0.11 19.14 1.13
N GLN A 133 -0.82 18.86 2.00
CA GLN A 133 -1.30 19.79 3.02
C GLN A 133 -0.85 19.42 4.44
N MET A 134 0.10 18.51 4.58
CA MET A 134 0.70 18.21 5.87
C MET A 134 1.44 19.44 6.40
N GLN A 135 1.41 19.61 7.71
CA GLN A 135 2.07 20.74 8.38
C GLN A 135 3.23 20.29 9.25
#